data_4570e92f3a3ec738102b5dabfb80703a
#
_entry.id   4570e92f3a3ec738102b5dabfb80703a
#
_cell.length_a   1.000
_cell.length_b   1.000
_cell.length_c   1.000
_cell.angle_alpha   90.00
_cell.angle_beta   90.00
_cell.angle_gamma   90.00
#
_symmetry.space_group_name_H-M   'P 1'
#
loop_
_entity.id
_entity.type
_entity.pdbx_description
1 polymer ?
#
loop_
_entity_poly.entity_id
_entity_poly.type
_entity_poly.pdbx_seq_one_letter_code
_entity_poly.pdbx_strand_id
1 'polypeptide(L)'
;MIKKGSLKLNFVSGNSLTTVRYLSAQPAGTVPDKNAINARGMETYAEDDVQIKEVGNKGVIMLNRLKALNALNLSMIEKMYPVLKQWESTKKLVIIEGAGDKAFCAGGDVKSIVNALRECNNSNLGEEFFKKEYTMNHLIGTYKIPYIAIINGITMGGGVGLSVHGKYRIATERTLFAMPETAIGLFPDVGGSYFLPRLKGKLGLYLGLTGHRLSGINVLLAGIATHFIRSDKLLDLKQDLLTTEEPDVKEILDKYQP
;
A
#
# COMPACT_ATOMS: atom_id res chain seq x y z
N MET A 1 -19.32 37.77 -5.46
CA MET A 1 -17.89 38.13 -5.26
C MET A 1 -17.40 37.42 -4.00
N ILE A 2 -16.77 36.25 -4.16
CA ILE A 2 -16.19 35.50 -3.02
C ILE A 2 -14.69 35.71 -3.10
N LYS A 3 -14.12 36.33 -2.06
CA LYS A 3 -12.68 36.62 -1.95
C LYS A 3 -11.91 35.28 -1.80
N LYS A 4 -10.93 35.06 -2.67
CA LYS A 4 -9.94 34.00 -2.56
C LYS A 4 -9.10 34.20 -1.29
N GLY A 5 -9.30 33.40 -0.27
CA GLY A 5 -8.45 33.32 0.90
C GLY A 5 -7.23 32.43 0.59
N SER A 6 -6.05 33.00 0.66
CA SER A 6 -4.78 32.28 0.53
C SER A 6 -4.51 31.52 1.83
N LEU A 7 -4.53 30.20 1.80
CA LEU A 7 -4.14 29.36 2.93
C LEU A 7 -2.60 29.23 2.93
N LYS A 8 -1.94 29.92 3.87
CA LYS A 8 -0.51 29.75 4.13
C LYS A 8 -0.35 28.60 5.14
N LEU A 9 0.17 27.46 4.69
CA LEU A 9 0.61 26.38 5.57
C LEU A 9 2.05 26.69 6.04
N ASN A 10 2.19 27.04 7.32
CA ASN A 10 3.50 27.16 7.96
C ASN A 10 3.91 25.80 8.53
N PHE A 11 4.94 25.20 7.96
CA PHE A 11 5.62 24.06 8.56
C PHE A 11 6.72 24.56 9.50
N VAL A 12 6.63 24.17 10.77
CA VAL A 12 7.74 24.36 11.72
C VAL A 12 8.69 23.18 11.52
N SER A 13 9.87 23.43 10.96
CA SER A 13 10.94 22.44 10.86
C SER A 13 12.01 22.74 11.90
N GLY A 14 12.29 21.76 12.76
CA GLY A 14 13.50 21.74 13.57
C GLY A 14 14.72 21.41 12.70
N ASN A 15 15.76 22.20 12.86
CA ASN A 15 17.07 22.21 12.26
C ASN A 15 17.61 20.95 11.56
N SER A 16 17.79 21.01 10.25
CA SER A 16 19.03 20.68 9.54
C SER A 16 18.84 20.93 8.03
N LEU A 17 19.58 21.90 7.48
CA LEU A 17 19.62 22.21 6.04
C LEU A 17 20.48 21.17 5.34
N THR A 18 19.85 20.21 4.64
CA THR A 18 20.53 19.39 3.63
C THR A 18 20.03 19.83 2.26
N THR A 19 20.88 20.50 1.52
CA THR A 19 20.64 20.96 0.15
C THR A 19 20.53 19.78 -0.79
N VAL A 20 19.33 19.48 -1.29
CA VAL A 20 19.11 18.49 -2.36
C VAL A 20 19.12 19.24 -3.70
N ARG A 21 20.19 19.05 -4.47
CA ARG A 21 20.26 19.52 -5.86
C ARG A 21 19.48 18.56 -6.74
N TYR A 22 18.46 19.05 -7.42
CA TYR A 22 17.75 18.32 -8.47
C TYR A 22 18.48 18.53 -9.80
N LEU A 23 18.83 17.43 -10.47
CA LEU A 23 19.28 17.43 -11.85
C LEU A 23 18.07 17.62 -12.77
N SER A 24 18.23 18.53 -13.74
CA SER A 24 17.21 18.93 -14.70
C SER A 24 16.76 17.80 -15.61
N ALA A 25 15.46 17.80 -15.93
CA ALA A 25 14.81 16.92 -16.88
C ALA A 25 15.41 17.06 -18.29
N GLN A 26 15.69 15.96 -18.95
CA GLN A 26 15.99 15.86 -20.38
C GLN A 26 14.69 15.74 -21.18
N PRO A 27 14.63 16.26 -22.43
CA PRO A 27 13.40 16.26 -23.23
C PRO A 27 13.04 14.88 -23.78
N ALA A 28 11.73 14.66 -23.98
CA ALA A 28 11.17 13.44 -24.51
C ALA A 28 11.69 13.12 -25.94
N GLY A 29 12.16 11.88 -26.12
CA GLY A 29 12.41 11.36 -27.46
C GLY A 29 13.67 10.52 -27.59
N THR A 30 13.83 9.44 -26.82
CA THR A 30 14.61 8.26 -27.23
C THR A 30 14.16 7.07 -26.37
N VAL A 31 13.80 5.98 -27.04
CA VAL A 31 13.58 4.67 -26.40
C VAL A 31 14.88 4.29 -25.69
N PRO A 32 14.87 3.95 -24.38
CA PRO A 32 16.11 3.56 -23.71
C PRO A 32 16.66 2.29 -24.33
N ASP A 33 17.93 2.32 -24.71
CA ASP A 33 18.68 1.14 -25.12
C ASP A 33 18.71 0.14 -23.94
N LYS A 34 18.20 -1.06 -24.15
CA LYS A 34 18.07 -2.11 -23.15
C LYS A 34 19.43 -2.69 -22.67
N ASN A 35 20.55 -2.15 -23.18
CA ASN A 35 21.89 -2.70 -22.93
C ASN A 35 22.89 -1.67 -22.37
N ALA A 36 22.45 -0.67 -21.61
CA ALA A 36 23.38 0.24 -20.95
C ALA A 36 24.06 -0.47 -19.75
N ILE A 37 25.24 -1.02 -19.98
CA ILE A 37 26.13 -1.55 -18.94
C ILE A 37 26.92 -0.39 -18.32
N ASN A 38 26.83 -0.21 -16.99
CA ASN A 38 27.67 0.77 -16.31
C ASN A 38 29.12 0.27 -16.16
N ALA A 39 30.05 1.17 -15.84
CA ALA A 39 31.49 0.90 -15.75
C ALA A 39 31.91 -0.18 -14.70
N ARG A 40 30.96 -0.87 -14.04
CA ARG A 40 31.18 -1.97 -13.10
C ARG A 40 30.48 -3.28 -13.53
N GLY A 41 29.91 -3.34 -14.73
CA GLY A 41 29.28 -4.56 -15.25
C GLY A 41 28.03 -5.02 -14.52
N MET A 42 27.40 -4.16 -13.70
CA MET A 42 26.10 -4.43 -13.10
C MET A 42 25.00 -3.78 -13.94
N GLU A 43 24.10 -4.62 -14.49
CA GLU A 43 22.87 -4.13 -15.10
C GLU A 43 22.02 -3.45 -14.02
N THR A 44 21.84 -2.15 -14.12
CA THR A 44 20.86 -1.42 -13.30
C THR A 44 19.50 -1.52 -13.99
N TYR A 45 18.76 -2.59 -13.73
CA TYR A 45 17.32 -2.57 -14.00
C TYR A 45 16.71 -1.46 -13.16
N ALA A 46 15.93 -0.55 -13.76
CA ALA A 46 15.07 0.32 -12.99
C ALA A 46 14.20 -0.58 -12.12
N GLU A 47 14.37 -0.52 -10.78
CA GLU A 47 13.59 -1.35 -9.86
C GLU A 47 12.12 -1.02 -10.10
N ASP A 48 11.35 -2.02 -10.55
CA ASP A 48 9.92 -1.86 -10.79
C ASP A 48 9.23 -1.55 -9.45
N ASP A 49 8.34 -0.55 -9.43
CA ASP A 49 7.63 -0.11 -8.21
C ASP A 49 6.65 -1.15 -7.66
N VAL A 50 6.32 -2.18 -8.44
CA VAL A 50 5.59 -3.38 -8.04
C VAL A 50 6.25 -4.60 -8.68
N GLN A 51 6.58 -5.59 -7.86
CA GLN A 51 7.02 -6.89 -8.35
C GLN A 51 5.85 -7.87 -8.32
N ILE A 52 5.58 -8.48 -9.47
CA ILE A 52 4.49 -9.44 -9.65
C ILE A 52 5.11 -10.80 -9.97
N LYS A 53 4.80 -11.80 -9.14
CA LYS A 53 5.34 -13.14 -9.28
C LYS A 53 4.23 -14.18 -9.25
N GLU A 54 4.30 -15.15 -10.13
CA GLU A 54 3.48 -16.35 -10.12
C GLU A 54 4.26 -17.55 -9.59
N VAL A 55 3.67 -18.27 -8.65
CA VAL A 55 4.22 -19.51 -8.09
C VAL A 55 3.16 -20.59 -8.27
N GLY A 56 3.25 -21.33 -9.36
CA GLY A 56 2.22 -22.29 -9.76
C GLY A 56 0.85 -21.60 -9.90
N ASN A 57 -0.14 -22.09 -9.13
CA ASN A 57 -1.48 -21.54 -9.12
C ASN A 57 -1.69 -20.42 -8.07
N LYS A 58 -0.64 -19.76 -7.60
CA LYS A 58 -0.68 -18.68 -6.62
C LYS A 58 -0.03 -17.42 -7.15
N GLY A 59 -0.54 -16.26 -6.73
CA GLY A 59 -0.01 -14.95 -7.08
C GLY A 59 0.64 -14.26 -5.89
N VAL A 60 1.77 -13.57 -6.13
CA VAL A 60 2.44 -12.72 -5.13
C VAL A 60 2.66 -11.34 -5.72
N ILE A 61 2.21 -10.33 -5.02
CA ILE A 61 2.44 -8.92 -5.34
C ILE A 61 3.31 -8.33 -4.24
N MET A 62 4.43 -7.74 -4.60
CA MET A 62 5.30 -7.03 -3.67
C MET A 62 5.40 -5.56 -4.07
N LEU A 63 4.95 -4.67 -3.18
CA LEU A 63 5.10 -3.22 -3.33
C LEU A 63 6.57 -2.88 -3.12
N ASN A 64 7.21 -2.19 -4.08
CA ASN A 64 8.67 -2.07 -4.10
C ASN A 64 9.14 -0.62 -4.30
N ARG A 65 8.68 0.28 -3.44
CA ARG A 65 9.12 1.68 -3.37
C ARG A 65 9.75 2.00 -2.02
N LEU A 66 10.82 1.32 -1.65
CA LEU A 66 11.48 1.40 -0.34
C LEU A 66 11.75 2.85 0.12
N LYS A 67 12.25 3.70 -0.78
CA LYS A 67 12.55 5.12 -0.50
C LYS A 67 11.30 5.97 -0.20
N ALA A 68 10.14 5.52 -0.66
CA ALA A 68 8.85 6.14 -0.43
C ALA A 68 7.99 5.36 0.57
N LEU A 69 8.57 4.44 1.37
CA LEU A 69 7.85 3.58 2.30
C LEU A 69 6.68 2.83 1.61
N ASN A 70 6.90 2.39 0.38
CA ASN A 70 5.93 1.71 -0.47
C ASN A 70 4.64 2.52 -0.72
N ALA A 71 4.71 3.86 -0.67
CA ALA A 71 3.56 4.71 -0.95
C ALA A 71 2.98 4.43 -2.34
N LEU A 72 1.65 4.31 -2.40
CA LEU A 72 0.89 3.92 -3.59
C LEU A 72 0.83 5.07 -4.59
N ASN A 73 1.24 4.83 -5.83
CA ASN A 73 1.12 5.77 -6.94
C ASN A 73 0.22 5.19 -8.06
N LEU A 74 -0.08 6.01 -9.06
CA LEU A 74 -0.92 5.62 -10.18
C LEU A 74 -0.34 4.42 -10.97
N SER A 75 0.98 4.43 -11.23
CA SER A 75 1.69 3.34 -11.92
C SER A 75 1.49 1.98 -11.22
N MET A 76 1.60 1.95 -9.89
CA MET A 76 1.38 0.73 -9.11
C MET A 76 -0.04 0.19 -9.28
N ILE A 77 -1.05 1.08 -9.23
CA ILE A 77 -2.46 0.69 -9.41
C ILE A 77 -2.67 0.11 -10.80
N GLU A 78 -2.15 0.77 -11.83
CA GLU A 78 -2.27 0.36 -13.22
C GLU A 78 -1.62 -1.00 -13.51
N LYS A 79 -0.55 -1.34 -12.78
CA LYS A 79 0.10 -2.66 -12.88
C LYS A 79 -0.66 -3.73 -12.12
N MET A 80 -1.12 -3.42 -10.91
CA MET A 80 -1.77 -4.42 -10.04
C MET A 80 -3.19 -4.77 -10.47
N TYR A 81 -4.00 -3.77 -10.88
CA TYR A 81 -5.42 -3.97 -11.16
C TYR A 81 -5.70 -5.04 -12.24
N PRO A 82 -5.10 -4.98 -13.44
CA PRO A 82 -5.34 -5.97 -14.48
C PRO A 82 -4.88 -7.37 -14.06
N VAL A 83 -3.79 -7.47 -13.32
CA VAL A 83 -3.27 -8.74 -12.80
C VAL A 83 -4.22 -9.35 -11.78
N LEU A 84 -4.71 -8.56 -10.82
CA LEU A 84 -5.70 -9.01 -9.86
C LEU A 84 -6.98 -9.48 -10.55
N LYS A 85 -7.46 -8.77 -11.57
CA LYS A 85 -8.63 -9.19 -12.37
C LYS A 85 -8.41 -10.53 -13.06
N GLN A 86 -7.24 -10.75 -13.64
CA GLN A 86 -6.90 -12.02 -14.28
C GLN A 86 -6.78 -13.15 -13.26
N TRP A 87 -6.12 -12.89 -12.13
CA TRP A 87 -5.84 -13.90 -11.11
C TRP A 87 -7.09 -14.38 -10.36
N GLU A 88 -8.14 -13.56 -10.31
CA GLU A 88 -9.40 -13.95 -9.69
C GLU A 88 -9.99 -15.25 -10.27
N SER A 89 -9.72 -15.57 -11.56
CA SER A 89 -10.16 -16.78 -12.23
C SER A 89 -9.07 -17.82 -12.50
N THR A 90 -7.79 -17.44 -12.33
CA THR A 90 -6.66 -18.31 -12.73
C THR A 90 -5.80 -18.76 -11.56
N LYS A 91 -5.95 -18.15 -10.37
CA LYS A 91 -5.17 -18.48 -9.18
C LYS A 91 -6.05 -19.02 -8.07
N LYS A 92 -5.45 -19.69 -7.08
CA LYS A 92 -6.10 -20.22 -5.88
C LYS A 92 -6.03 -19.25 -4.70
N LEU A 93 -5.00 -18.43 -4.64
CA LEU A 93 -4.83 -17.34 -3.67
C LEU A 93 -3.90 -16.25 -4.21
N VAL A 94 -3.99 -15.08 -3.59
CA VAL A 94 -3.07 -13.96 -3.83
C VAL A 94 -2.51 -13.48 -2.49
N ILE A 95 -1.18 -13.26 -2.46
CA ILE A 95 -0.48 -12.62 -1.35
C ILE A 95 -0.04 -11.23 -1.80
N ILE A 96 -0.28 -10.21 -0.97
CA ILE A 96 0.29 -8.88 -1.15
C ILE A 96 1.14 -8.52 0.08
N GLU A 97 2.33 -8.00 -0.17
CA GLU A 97 3.30 -7.59 0.86
C GLU A 97 4.09 -6.35 0.43
N GLY A 98 4.76 -5.70 1.37
CA GLY A 98 5.70 -4.61 1.09
C GLY A 98 7.14 -5.10 1.09
N ALA A 99 7.96 -4.59 0.18
CA ALA A 99 9.39 -4.80 0.20
C ALA A 99 10.02 -4.10 1.41
N GLY A 100 11.03 -4.74 1.99
CA GLY A 100 11.68 -4.30 3.22
C GLY A 100 10.83 -4.56 4.47
N ASP A 101 11.30 -4.02 5.60
CA ASP A 101 10.71 -4.29 6.92
C ASP A 101 10.13 -3.05 7.60
N LYS A 102 10.20 -1.88 6.94
CA LYS A 102 9.71 -0.60 7.50
C LYS A 102 8.24 -0.35 7.24
N ALA A 103 7.74 -0.70 6.05
CA ALA A 103 6.38 -0.39 5.67
C ALA A 103 5.80 -1.45 4.73
N PHE A 104 4.55 -1.82 4.97
CA PHE A 104 3.72 -2.43 3.95
C PHE A 104 3.40 -1.38 2.88
N CYS A 105 2.69 -0.31 3.27
CA CYS A 105 2.40 0.84 2.41
C CYS A 105 2.02 2.05 3.31
N ALA A 106 2.74 3.15 3.18
CA ALA A 106 2.53 4.34 4.02
C ALA A 106 1.39 5.26 3.57
N GLY A 107 0.60 4.85 2.57
CA GLY A 107 -0.53 5.61 2.04
C GLY A 107 -0.41 5.93 0.56
N GLY A 108 -1.32 6.74 0.03
CA GLY A 108 -1.23 7.28 -1.32
C GLY A 108 -0.09 8.29 -1.45
N ASP A 109 0.55 8.36 -2.62
CA ASP A 109 1.61 9.34 -2.92
C ASP A 109 1.00 10.73 -3.17
N VAL A 110 0.36 11.29 -2.13
CA VAL A 110 -0.28 12.62 -2.15
C VAL A 110 0.71 13.72 -2.57
N LYS A 111 2.01 13.54 -2.27
CA LYS A 111 3.05 14.49 -2.65
C LYS A 111 3.17 14.60 -4.17
N SER A 112 3.15 13.50 -4.88
CA SER A 112 3.17 13.48 -6.35
C SER A 112 1.92 14.15 -6.93
N ILE A 113 0.74 13.90 -6.35
CA ILE A 113 -0.53 14.52 -6.77
C ILE A 113 -0.48 16.04 -6.59
N VAL A 114 -0.05 16.51 -5.41
CA VAL A 114 0.06 17.96 -5.11
C VAL A 114 1.06 18.64 -6.02
N ASN A 115 2.21 18.02 -6.31
CA ASN A 115 3.20 18.57 -7.22
C ASN A 115 2.64 18.69 -8.64
N ALA A 116 1.96 17.67 -9.15
CA ALA A 116 1.33 17.70 -10.47
C ALA A 116 0.27 18.82 -10.57
N LEU A 117 -0.54 19.03 -9.53
CA LEU A 117 -1.51 20.12 -9.48
C LEU A 117 -0.87 21.52 -9.45
N ARG A 118 0.34 21.65 -8.90
CA ARG A 118 1.09 22.92 -8.86
C ARG A 118 1.78 23.24 -10.19
N GLU A 119 2.33 22.23 -10.85
CA GLU A 119 3.10 22.38 -12.09
C GLU A 119 2.22 22.49 -13.33
N CYS A 120 1.09 21.78 -13.34
CA CYS A 120 0.14 21.77 -14.44
C CYS A 120 -1.23 22.26 -13.94
N ASN A 121 -1.64 23.48 -14.28
CA ASN A 121 -2.93 24.07 -13.87
C ASN A 121 -4.18 23.24 -14.21
N ASN A 122 -4.05 22.07 -14.84
CA ASN A 122 -5.16 21.23 -15.30
C ASN A 122 -4.82 19.73 -15.24
N SER A 123 -4.04 19.28 -14.27
CA SER A 123 -3.70 17.86 -14.12
C SER A 123 -4.88 17.07 -13.53
N ASN A 124 -5.43 16.14 -14.32
CA ASN A 124 -6.45 15.18 -13.87
C ASN A 124 -5.85 14.02 -13.03
N LEU A 125 -4.54 14.09 -12.70
CA LEU A 125 -3.83 13.01 -12.02
C LEU A 125 -4.51 12.62 -10.70
N GLY A 126 -4.97 13.60 -9.91
CA GLY A 126 -5.64 13.34 -8.64
C GLY A 126 -6.96 12.59 -8.82
N GLU A 127 -7.80 13.05 -9.75
CA GLU A 127 -9.08 12.39 -10.07
C GLU A 127 -8.86 10.97 -10.58
N GLU A 128 -7.93 10.79 -11.50
CA GLU A 128 -7.60 9.49 -12.07
C GLU A 128 -7.04 8.54 -11.01
N PHE A 129 -6.14 9.02 -10.15
CA PHE A 129 -5.57 8.25 -9.05
C PHE A 129 -6.66 7.74 -8.10
N PHE A 130 -7.49 8.61 -7.53
CA PHE A 130 -8.52 8.22 -6.59
C PHE A 130 -9.56 7.30 -7.21
N LYS A 131 -9.99 7.59 -8.45
CA LYS A 131 -10.93 6.73 -9.18
C LYS A 131 -10.40 5.30 -9.34
N LYS A 132 -9.16 5.15 -9.77
CA LYS A 132 -8.54 3.83 -9.97
C LYS A 132 -8.24 3.15 -8.63
N GLU A 133 -7.80 3.89 -7.61
CA GLU A 133 -7.57 3.38 -6.26
C GLU A 133 -8.86 2.79 -5.66
N TYR A 134 -9.96 3.55 -5.68
CA TYR A 134 -11.23 3.06 -5.13
C TYR A 134 -11.82 1.89 -5.95
N THR A 135 -11.60 1.88 -7.26
CA THR A 135 -11.97 0.74 -8.10
C THR A 135 -11.19 -0.51 -7.71
N MET A 136 -9.89 -0.37 -7.41
CA MET A 136 -9.07 -1.48 -6.92
C MET A 136 -9.47 -1.91 -5.50
N ASN A 137 -9.78 -0.98 -4.60
CA ASN A 137 -10.28 -1.32 -3.26
C ASN A 137 -11.58 -2.13 -3.34
N HIS A 138 -12.50 -1.75 -4.24
CA HIS A 138 -13.72 -2.49 -4.48
C HIS A 138 -13.45 -3.91 -5.01
N LEU A 139 -12.51 -4.05 -5.97
CA LEU A 139 -12.09 -5.36 -6.46
C LEU A 139 -11.58 -6.26 -5.32
N ILE A 140 -10.70 -5.72 -4.46
CA ILE A 140 -10.16 -6.47 -3.32
C ILE A 140 -11.28 -6.88 -2.35
N GLY A 141 -12.25 -5.99 -2.09
CA GLY A 141 -13.38 -6.26 -1.19
C GLY A 141 -14.40 -7.26 -1.72
N THR A 142 -14.42 -7.51 -3.03
CA THR A 142 -15.30 -8.46 -3.70
C THR A 142 -14.55 -9.65 -4.30
N TYR A 143 -13.27 -9.82 -3.92
CA TYR A 143 -12.39 -10.82 -4.52
C TYR A 143 -12.85 -12.25 -4.22
N LYS A 144 -12.92 -13.09 -5.24
CA LYS A 144 -13.55 -14.42 -5.14
C LYS A 144 -12.65 -15.50 -4.56
N ILE A 145 -11.34 -15.29 -4.63
CA ILE A 145 -10.34 -16.20 -4.06
C ILE A 145 -9.67 -15.56 -2.82
N PRO A 146 -9.02 -16.34 -1.95
CA PRO A 146 -8.29 -15.80 -0.81
C PRO A 146 -7.29 -14.69 -1.21
N TYR A 147 -7.52 -13.48 -0.70
CA TYR A 147 -6.60 -12.35 -0.77
C TYR A 147 -5.99 -12.15 0.61
N ILE A 148 -4.66 -12.26 0.69
CA ILE A 148 -3.89 -12.28 1.93
C ILE A 148 -2.97 -11.07 1.94
N ALA A 149 -3.24 -10.10 2.82
CA ALA A 149 -2.38 -8.93 3.00
C ALA A 149 -1.46 -9.14 4.22
N ILE A 150 -0.14 -9.16 4.00
CA ILE A 150 0.87 -9.21 5.05
C ILE A 150 1.27 -7.78 5.40
N ILE A 151 0.59 -7.20 6.39
CA ILE A 151 0.76 -5.79 6.79
C ILE A 151 1.92 -5.61 7.78
N ASN A 152 3.12 -6.02 7.37
CA ASN A 152 4.33 -5.90 8.18
C ASN A 152 4.90 -4.47 8.08
N GLY A 153 4.89 -3.71 9.18
CA GLY A 153 5.34 -2.32 9.24
C GLY A 153 4.21 -1.29 9.05
N ILE A 154 4.56 -0.09 8.59
CA ILE A 154 3.63 1.02 8.41
C ILE A 154 2.55 0.66 7.38
N THR A 155 1.29 0.81 7.78
CA THR A 155 0.10 0.54 6.96
C THR A 155 -0.90 1.67 7.19
N MET A 156 -0.95 2.64 6.28
CA MET A 156 -1.75 3.86 6.46
C MET A 156 -2.49 4.23 5.17
N GLY A 157 -3.64 4.91 5.28
CA GLY A 157 -4.39 5.45 4.15
C GLY A 157 -4.57 4.47 2.99
N GLY A 158 -4.03 4.77 1.80
CA GLY A 158 -4.06 3.85 0.64
C GLY A 158 -3.53 2.45 0.94
N GLY A 159 -2.54 2.30 1.86
CA GLY A 159 -2.09 0.99 2.33
C GLY A 159 -3.16 0.23 3.11
N VAL A 160 -4.00 0.94 3.85
CA VAL A 160 -5.19 0.33 4.48
C VAL A 160 -6.15 -0.14 3.40
N GLY A 161 -6.40 0.67 2.36
CA GLY A 161 -7.24 0.29 1.22
C GLY A 161 -6.77 -0.96 0.48
N LEU A 162 -5.46 -1.17 0.38
CA LEU A 162 -4.88 -2.39 -0.22
C LEU A 162 -5.02 -3.63 0.66
N SER A 163 -5.30 -3.47 1.95
CA SER A 163 -5.28 -4.58 2.91
C SER A 163 -6.62 -4.88 3.56
N VAL A 164 -7.32 -3.86 4.08
CA VAL A 164 -8.45 -4.04 5.00
C VAL A 164 -9.64 -4.76 4.39
N HIS A 165 -9.82 -4.66 3.08
CA HIS A 165 -10.91 -5.29 2.35
C HIS A 165 -10.63 -6.75 1.98
N GLY A 166 -9.38 -7.19 2.06
CA GLY A 166 -8.99 -8.58 1.79
C GLY A 166 -9.51 -9.54 2.86
N LYS A 167 -9.70 -10.80 2.46
CA LYS A 167 -10.24 -11.84 3.36
C LYS A 167 -9.33 -12.09 4.57
N TYR A 168 -8.00 -12.06 4.37
CA TYR A 168 -7.01 -12.29 5.41
C TYR A 168 -6.04 -11.11 5.52
N ARG A 169 -5.86 -10.60 6.74
CA ARG A 169 -4.95 -9.49 7.07
C ARG A 169 -4.06 -9.93 8.21
N ILE A 170 -2.78 -10.04 7.94
CA ILE A 170 -1.80 -10.58 8.88
C ILE A 170 -0.99 -9.41 9.43
N ALA A 171 -1.24 -9.05 10.70
CA ALA A 171 -0.43 -8.10 11.43
C ALA A 171 0.78 -8.77 12.07
N THR A 172 1.83 -8.02 12.31
CA THR A 172 3.02 -8.43 13.05
C THR A 172 3.28 -7.48 14.22
N GLU A 173 4.27 -7.76 15.03
CA GLU A 173 4.73 -6.84 16.08
C GLU A 173 5.24 -5.49 15.51
N ARG A 174 5.58 -5.46 14.23
CA ARG A 174 6.04 -4.25 13.52
C ARG A 174 4.91 -3.45 12.89
N THR A 175 3.71 -4.01 12.81
CA THR A 175 2.57 -3.32 12.18
C THR A 175 2.25 -2.02 12.91
N LEU A 176 2.14 -0.93 12.14
CA LEU A 176 1.70 0.37 12.60
C LEU A 176 0.57 0.85 11.69
N PHE A 177 -0.66 0.69 12.17
CA PHE A 177 -1.87 1.04 11.43
C PHE A 177 -2.35 2.44 11.81
N ALA A 178 -2.80 3.25 10.83
CA ALA A 178 -3.57 4.48 11.08
C ALA A 178 -4.38 4.90 9.84
N MET A 179 -5.42 5.72 10.08
CA MET A 179 -6.13 6.52 9.05
C MET A 179 -5.87 8.00 9.36
N PRO A 180 -4.70 8.56 8.93
CA PRO A 180 -4.25 9.88 9.36
C PRO A 180 -4.79 11.03 8.48
N GLU A 181 -5.76 10.78 7.61
CA GLU A 181 -6.24 11.69 6.55
C GLU A 181 -6.70 13.04 7.11
N THR A 182 -7.33 13.06 8.29
CA THR A 182 -7.79 14.29 8.94
C THR A 182 -6.66 15.27 9.26
N ALA A 183 -5.44 14.77 9.48
CA ALA A 183 -4.26 15.61 9.73
C ALA A 183 -3.81 16.40 8.50
N ILE A 184 -4.25 16.01 7.30
CA ILE A 184 -3.93 16.68 6.03
C ILE A 184 -5.16 17.33 5.38
N GLY A 185 -6.28 17.44 6.11
CA GLY A 185 -7.51 18.06 5.61
C GLY A 185 -8.32 17.17 4.66
N LEU A 186 -8.10 15.86 4.71
CA LEU A 186 -8.88 14.84 3.99
C LEU A 186 -9.75 14.07 5.00
N PHE A 187 -10.69 13.29 4.52
CA PHE A 187 -11.43 12.29 5.32
C PHE A 187 -10.81 10.91 5.16
N PRO A 188 -11.03 9.96 6.10
CA PRO A 188 -10.68 8.57 5.93
C PRO A 188 -11.40 7.97 4.72
N ASP A 189 -10.71 7.89 3.60
CA ASP A 189 -11.18 7.38 2.31
C ASP A 189 -10.97 5.86 2.19
N VAL A 190 -10.62 5.36 1.03
CA VAL A 190 -10.31 3.94 0.72
C VAL A 190 -11.24 2.92 1.37
N GLY A 191 -12.54 3.26 1.48
CA GLY A 191 -13.54 2.43 2.15
C GLY A 191 -13.56 2.59 3.68
N GLY A 192 -12.97 3.64 4.24
CA GLY A 192 -13.02 3.96 5.67
C GLY A 192 -14.44 4.02 6.21
N SER A 193 -15.39 4.60 5.45
CA SER A 193 -16.81 4.63 5.80
C SER A 193 -17.47 3.25 5.84
N TYR A 194 -16.86 2.24 5.26
CA TYR A 194 -17.33 0.86 5.29
C TYR A 194 -16.76 0.09 6.48
N PHE A 195 -15.43 0.05 6.67
CA PHE A 195 -14.84 -0.83 7.68
C PHE A 195 -14.80 -0.20 9.09
N LEU A 196 -14.55 1.12 9.21
CA LEU A 196 -14.46 1.77 10.53
C LEU A 196 -15.75 1.65 11.35
N PRO A 197 -16.96 1.88 10.81
CA PRO A 197 -18.19 1.71 11.60
C PRO A 197 -18.46 0.27 12.04
N ARG A 198 -17.79 -0.70 11.44
CA ARG A 198 -17.93 -2.14 11.78
C ARG A 198 -17.01 -2.58 12.93
N LEU A 199 -16.08 -1.74 13.33
CA LEU A 199 -15.26 -1.98 14.51
C LEU A 199 -16.11 -1.87 15.79
N LYS A 200 -15.77 -2.66 16.81
CA LYS A 200 -16.54 -2.71 18.05
C LYS A 200 -16.58 -1.34 18.76
N GLY A 201 -17.71 -1.05 19.36
CA GLY A 201 -17.93 0.19 20.09
C GLY A 201 -17.86 1.44 19.19
N LYS A 202 -17.14 2.45 19.61
CA LYS A 202 -16.88 3.70 18.87
C LYS A 202 -15.45 3.81 18.35
N LEU A 203 -14.72 2.68 18.35
CA LEU A 203 -13.31 2.66 17.98
C LEU A 203 -13.08 3.20 16.58
N GLY A 204 -13.90 2.80 15.59
CA GLY A 204 -13.75 3.29 14.23
C GLY A 204 -13.92 4.79 14.09
N LEU A 205 -14.89 5.38 14.81
CA LEU A 205 -15.08 6.82 14.86
C LEU A 205 -13.86 7.52 15.48
N TYR A 206 -13.34 6.98 16.59
CA TYR A 206 -12.13 7.48 17.22
C TYR A 206 -10.93 7.46 16.28
N LEU A 207 -10.66 6.31 15.63
CA LEU A 207 -9.54 6.15 14.71
C LEU A 207 -9.66 7.11 13.50
N GLY A 208 -10.85 7.21 12.92
CA GLY A 208 -11.10 8.05 11.75
C GLY A 208 -11.00 9.56 12.03
N LEU A 209 -11.43 10.01 13.21
CA LEU A 209 -11.39 11.44 13.57
C LEU A 209 -10.02 11.90 14.07
N THR A 210 -9.29 11.02 14.77
CA THR A 210 -8.03 11.39 15.43
C THR A 210 -6.78 10.98 14.67
N GLY A 211 -6.90 10.05 13.71
CA GLY A 211 -5.74 9.43 13.09
C GLY A 211 -4.88 8.62 14.07
N HIS A 212 -5.48 8.16 15.18
CA HIS A 212 -4.75 7.42 16.23
C HIS A 212 -4.08 6.16 15.65
N ARG A 213 -2.85 5.91 16.10
CA ARG A 213 -2.03 4.80 15.61
C ARG A 213 -2.22 3.56 16.50
N LEU A 214 -2.52 2.44 15.87
CA LEU A 214 -2.53 1.14 16.52
C LEU A 214 -1.28 0.36 16.12
N SER A 215 -0.64 -0.30 17.07
CA SER A 215 0.58 -1.08 16.83
C SER A 215 0.43 -2.54 17.23
N GLY A 216 1.12 -3.40 16.49
CA GLY A 216 1.28 -4.81 16.84
C GLY A 216 -0.04 -5.54 17.07
N ILE A 217 -0.14 -6.24 18.17
CA ILE A 217 -1.31 -7.04 18.56
C ILE A 217 -2.60 -6.20 18.67
N ASN A 218 -2.50 -4.89 18.96
CA ASN A 218 -3.68 -4.03 19.04
C ASN A 218 -4.43 -3.91 17.72
N VAL A 219 -3.76 -4.11 16.59
CA VAL A 219 -4.38 -4.13 15.26
C VAL A 219 -5.32 -5.33 15.11
N LEU A 220 -4.93 -6.49 15.67
CA LEU A 220 -5.80 -7.67 15.78
C LEU A 220 -6.94 -7.45 16.76
N LEU A 221 -6.64 -6.96 17.97
CA LEU A 221 -7.64 -6.74 19.02
C LEU A 221 -8.72 -5.72 18.61
N ALA A 222 -8.34 -4.75 17.80
CA ALA A 222 -9.26 -3.78 17.19
C ALA A 222 -10.17 -4.39 16.12
N GLY A 223 -9.90 -5.60 15.63
CA GLY A 223 -10.62 -6.26 14.55
C GLY A 223 -10.22 -5.79 13.14
N ILE A 224 -9.12 -5.03 13.03
CA ILE A 224 -8.58 -4.58 11.74
C ILE A 224 -7.81 -5.72 11.08
N ALA A 225 -6.86 -6.34 11.77
CA ALA A 225 -6.25 -7.60 11.33
C ALA A 225 -7.15 -8.80 11.65
N THR A 226 -6.97 -9.88 10.90
CA THR A 226 -7.62 -11.18 11.14
C THR A 226 -6.70 -12.14 11.91
N HIS A 227 -5.40 -11.98 11.73
CA HIS A 227 -4.37 -12.80 12.37
C HIS A 227 -3.22 -11.92 12.82
N PHE A 228 -2.53 -12.37 13.87
CA PHE A 228 -1.29 -11.79 14.32
C PHE A 228 -0.20 -12.88 14.27
N ILE A 229 0.83 -12.66 13.47
CA ILE A 229 1.91 -13.62 13.28
C ILE A 229 3.22 -12.86 13.44
N ARG A 230 4.16 -13.40 14.22
CA ARG A 230 5.46 -12.75 14.42
C ARG A 230 6.22 -12.62 13.11
N SER A 231 6.92 -11.51 12.93
CA SER A 231 7.64 -11.22 11.67
C SER A 231 8.72 -12.25 11.34
N ASP A 232 9.31 -12.90 12.36
CA ASP A 232 10.28 -13.98 12.19
C ASP A 232 9.68 -15.28 11.61
N LYS A 233 8.34 -15.42 11.62
CA LYS A 233 7.60 -16.55 11.05
C LYS A 233 7.02 -16.32 9.66
N LEU A 234 7.11 -15.10 9.14
CA LEU A 234 6.51 -14.76 7.84
C LEU A 234 7.12 -15.53 6.67
N LEU A 235 8.41 -15.87 6.74
CA LEU A 235 9.05 -16.63 5.67
C LEU A 235 8.48 -18.06 5.60
N ASP A 236 8.42 -18.72 6.75
CA ASP A 236 7.88 -20.09 6.86
C ASP A 236 6.40 -20.13 6.44
N LEU A 237 5.61 -19.16 6.93
CA LEU A 237 4.21 -19.00 6.55
C LEU A 237 4.04 -18.86 5.03
N LYS A 238 4.81 -17.98 4.39
CA LYS A 238 4.74 -17.79 2.93
C LYS A 238 5.13 -19.05 2.19
N GLN A 239 6.11 -19.76 2.67
CA GLN A 239 6.52 -21.04 2.10
C GLN A 239 5.37 -22.06 2.16
N ASP A 240 4.74 -22.24 3.32
CA ASP A 240 3.60 -23.16 3.49
C ASP A 240 2.42 -22.75 2.55
N LEU A 241 2.08 -21.48 2.47
CA LEU A 241 1.03 -20.98 1.59
C LEU A 241 1.34 -21.20 0.10
N LEU A 242 2.60 -21.10 -0.30
CA LEU A 242 3.01 -21.17 -1.69
C LEU A 242 3.31 -22.60 -2.16
N THR A 243 3.74 -23.50 -1.28
CA THR A 243 4.09 -24.88 -1.65
C THR A 243 2.92 -25.86 -1.50
N THR A 244 1.97 -25.60 -0.60
CA THR A 244 0.77 -26.45 -0.45
C THR A 244 -0.08 -26.38 -1.72
N GLU A 245 -0.41 -27.49 -2.34
CA GLU A 245 -1.10 -27.53 -3.64
C GLU A 245 -2.51 -26.97 -3.56
N GLU A 246 -3.32 -27.43 -2.60
CA GLU A 246 -4.69 -26.95 -2.31
C GLU A 246 -4.72 -26.41 -0.86
N PRO A 247 -4.28 -25.16 -0.61
CA PRO A 247 -4.14 -24.66 0.75
C PRO A 247 -5.48 -24.32 1.39
N ASP A 248 -5.76 -24.91 2.55
CA ASP A 248 -6.70 -24.29 3.49
C ASP A 248 -5.96 -23.11 4.17
N VAL A 249 -6.21 -21.93 3.62
CA VAL A 249 -5.51 -20.71 4.06
C VAL A 249 -5.76 -20.45 5.54
N LYS A 250 -7.01 -20.73 6.03
CA LYS A 250 -7.33 -20.50 7.44
C LYS A 250 -6.53 -21.43 8.35
N GLU A 251 -6.50 -22.71 8.04
CA GLU A 251 -5.77 -23.72 8.82
C GLU A 251 -4.26 -23.39 8.86
N ILE A 252 -3.68 -23.01 7.72
CA ILE A 252 -2.27 -22.60 7.67
C ILE A 252 -2.03 -21.37 8.54
N LEU A 253 -2.89 -20.33 8.46
CA LEU A 253 -2.72 -19.12 9.27
C LEU A 253 -2.88 -19.39 10.77
N ASP A 254 -3.85 -20.21 11.17
CA ASP A 254 -4.10 -20.57 12.57
C ASP A 254 -2.90 -21.31 13.19
N LYS A 255 -2.17 -22.12 12.42
CA LYS A 255 -0.94 -22.82 12.87
C LYS A 255 0.18 -21.85 13.28
N TYR A 256 0.24 -20.66 12.69
CA TYR A 256 1.29 -19.66 12.97
C TYR A 256 0.85 -18.60 13.99
N GLN A 257 -0.41 -18.59 14.38
CA GLN A 257 -0.90 -17.66 15.39
C GLN A 257 -0.43 -18.11 16.76
N PRO A 258 0.16 -17.20 17.62
CA PRO A 258 0.66 -17.53 18.93
C PRO A 258 -0.43 -17.83 19.95
#